data_a174781ebd67c9f491906688fae87acc
#
_entry.id   a174781ebd67c9f491906688fae87acc
#
_cell.length_a   1.000
_cell.length_b   1.000
_cell.length_c   1.000
_cell.angle_alpha   90.00
_cell.angle_beta   90.00
_cell.angle_gamma   90.00
#
_symmetry.space_group_name_H-M   'P 1'
#
loop_
_entity.id
_entity.type
_entity.pdbx_description
1 polymer ?
#
loop_
_entity_poly.entity_id
_entity_poly.type
_entity_poly.pdbx_seq_one_letter_code
_entity_poly.pdbx_strand_id
1 'polypeptide(L)'
;PKHDVQVIIEGPGHVPMQKIRENMRLEQEWCDEAPFYTLGPLVTDIVPGYDHITSAIGGAMIGWFGTSMLCYVTQKEHLGLPNRDDVKEGVITFKLAAHAADLAKGHPAAYYRDYAMSKARFEFRWKDQFHLALDSEKALRFHDETLPAEGHKEAHFCSMCGEHFCSMRASEKLRKKINEQEG
;
A
#
# COMPACT_ATOMS: atom_id res chain seq x y z
N PRO A 1 -0.56 24.70 25.17
CA PRO A 1 -0.53 25.93 24.37
C PRO A 1 -1.15 27.09 25.14
N LYS A 2 -0.64 28.31 25.00
CA LYS A 2 -1.10 29.51 25.72
C LYS A 2 -2.57 29.90 25.43
N HIS A 3 -3.20 29.29 24.43
CA HIS A 3 -4.52 29.70 23.92
C HIS A 3 -5.51 28.56 23.73
N ASP A 4 -5.25 27.37 24.28
CA ASP A 4 -6.11 26.18 24.11
C ASP A 4 -6.47 25.84 22.65
N VAL A 5 -5.55 26.13 21.72
CA VAL A 5 -5.72 25.84 20.30
C VAL A 5 -4.97 24.56 19.97
N GLN A 6 -5.65 23.60 19.37
CA GLN A 6 -5.02 22.41 18.81
C GLN A 6 -4.18 22.81 17.59
N VAL A 7 -3.01 22.20 17.46
CA VAL A 7 -2.09 22.44 16.33
C VAL A 7 -1.74 21.13 15.66
N ILE A 8 -1.45 21.22 14.37
CA ILE A 8 -0.83 20.16 13.55
C ILE A 8 0.45 20.75 12.98
N ILE A 9 1.51 20.01 12.98
CA ILE A 9 2.79 20.43 12.41
C ILE A 9 2.87 19.89 10.98
N GLU A 10 3.11 20.79 10.03
CA GLU A 10 3.35 20.39 8.64
C GLU A 10 4.83 20.11 8.40
N GLY A 11 5.12 18.97 7.79
CA GLY A 11 6.47 18.55 7.47
C GLY A 11 6.89 18.88 6.05
N PRO A 12 8.19 18.69 5.73
CA PRO A 12 8.73 18.95 4.41
C PRO A 12 8.22 17.94 3.36
N GLY A 13 8.08 18.41 2.12
CA GLY A 13 7.68 17.58 0.97
C GLY A 13 8.82 16.76 0.37
N HIS A 14 10.09 17.21 0.48
CA HIS A 14 11.27 16.57 -0.10
C HIS A 14 12.31 16.29 0.98
N VAL A 15 12.55 15.02 1.28
CA VAL A 15 13.55 14.58 2.27
C VAL A 15 14.25 13.33 1.74
N PRO A 16 15.56 13.34 1.56
CA PRO A 16 16.30 12.15 1.20
C PRO A 16 16.07 11.02 2.20
N MET A 17 15.97 9.80 1.72
CA MET A 17 15.54 8.64 2.50
C MET A 17 16.30 8.48 3.83
N GLN A 18 17.63 8.70 3.83
CA GLN A 18 18.47 8.59 5.02
C GLN A 18 18.22 9.67 6.08
N LYS A 19 17.50 10.75 5.74
CA LYS A 19 17.17 11.85 6.64
C LYS A 19 15.78 11.77 7.26
N ILE A 20 14.93 10.86 6.80
CA ILE A 20 13.52 10.75 7.23
C ILE A 20 13.42 10.48 8.74
N ARG A 21 14.21 9.53 9.25
CA ARG A 21 14.19 9.21 10.70
C ARG A 21 14.61 10.40 11.55
N GLU A 22 15.67 11.11 11.14
CA GLU A 22 16.14 12.31 11.83
C GLU A 22 15.08 13.41 11.82
N ASN A 23 14.43 13.63 10.67
CA ASN A 23 13.35 14.62 10.54
C ASN A 23 12.19 14.32 11.51
N MET A 24 11.74 13.08 11.59
CA MET A 24 10.67 12.67 12.52
C MET A 24 11.09 12.85 13.98
N ARG A 25 12.34 12.45 14.34
CA ARG A 25 12.86 12.64 15.70
C ARG A 25 12.92 14.10 16.12
N LEU A 26 13.39 14.98 15.23
CA LEU A 26 13.49 16.42 15.51
C LEU A 26 12.09 17.04 15.71
N GLU A 27 11.11 16.63 14.93
CA GLU A 27 9.73 17.09 15.11
C GLU A 27 9.20 16.67 16.48
N GLN A 28 9.34 15.43 16.86
CA GLN A 28 8.90 14.92 18.17
C GLN A 28 9.55 15.68 19.32
N GLU A 29 10.86 15.95 19.22
CA GLU A 29 11.61 16.67 20.26
C GLU A 29 11.23 18.17 20.34
N TRP A 30 11.10 18.84 19.20
CA TRP A 30 10.91 20.29 19.17
C TRP A 30 9.46 20.74 19.25
N CYS A 31 8.54 19.86 18.86
CA CYS A 31 7.12 20.16 18.79
C CYS A 31 6.30 19.45 19.87
N ASP A 32 6.94 18.89 20.90
CA ASP A 32 6.27 18.19 22.01
C ASP A 32 5.32 17.08 21.53
N GLU A 33 5.76 16.29 20.53
CA GLU A 33 4.99 15.19 19.92
C GLU A 33 3.63 15.65 19.32
N ALA A 34 3.51 16.91 18.90
CA ALA A 34 2.32 17.38 18.20
C ALA A 34 2.05 16.54 16.95
N PRO A 35 0.78 16.37 16.54
CA PRO A 35 0.48 15.59 15.33
C PRO A 35 1.23 16.11 14.11
N PHE A 36 1.99 15.25 13.45
CA PHE A 36 2.82 15.57 12.28
C PHE A 36 2.11 15.17 10.99
N TYR A 37 1.99 16.11 10.07
CA TYR A 37 1.39 15.96 8.75
C TYR A 37 2.44 16.14 7.67
N THR A 38 2.65 15.18 6.80
CA THR A 38 3.72 15.21 5.80
C THR A 38 3.20 14.97 4.39
N LEU A 39 3.86 15.60 3.40
CA LEU A 39 3.59 15.43 1.96
C LEU A 39 4.37 14.23 1.38
N GLY A 40 4.50 13.19 2.08
CA GLY A 40 5.31 12.04 1.72
C GLY A 40 6.27 11.72 2.84
N PRO A 41 7.56 12.03 2.73
CA PRO A 41 8.23 12.90 1.74
C PRO A 41 8.66 12.21 0.45
N LEU A 42 8.85 12.98 -0.61
CA LEU A 42 9.50 12.57 -1.85
C LEU A 42 10.97 12.30 -1.57
N VAL A 43 11.44 11.10 -1.90
CA VAL A 43 12.80 10.65 -1.55
C VAL A 43 13.82 10.84 -2.67
N THR A 44 13.35 11.17 -3.88
CA THR A 44 14.16 11.45 -5.07
C THR A 44 13.38 12.30 -6.06
N ASP A 45 14.09 13.10 -6.87
CA ASP A 45 13.52 14.07 -7.81
C ASP A 45 13.64 13.62 -9.28
N ILE A 46 14.21 12.44 -9.55
CA ILE A 46 14.56 12.01 -10.91
C ILE A 46 13.35 11.58 -11.76
N VAL A 47 12.15 11.54 -11.19
CA VAL A 47 10.98 10.89 -11.81
C VAL A 47 9.74 11.80 -11.94
N PRO A 48 9.81 12.95 -12.67
CA PRO A 48 8.60 13.73 -12.95
C PRO A 48 7.51 12.85 -13.56
N GLY A 49 6.28 13.00 -13.09
CA GLY A 49 5.15 12.12 -13.47
C GLY A 49 4.98 10.88 -12.60
N TYR A 50 5.90 10.62 -11.67
CA TYR A 50 5.85 9.51 -10.72
C TYR A 50 6.02 9.97 -9.27
N ASP A 51 5.75 11.25 -8.99
CA ASP A 51 5.94 11.86 -7.68
C ASP A 51 5.11 11.16 -6.59
N HIS A 52 3.92 10.65 -6.92
CA HIS A 52 3.10 9.83 -6.01
C HIS A 52 3.83 8.56 -5.54
N ILE A 53 4.66 7.93 -6.38
CA ILE A 53 5.40 6.72 -6.01
C ILE A 53 6.59 7.06 -5.11
N THR A 54 7.43 8.02 -5.51
CA THR A 54 8.60 8.40 -4.69
C THR A 54 8.17 8.98 -3.34
N SER A 55 7.06 9.72 -3.32
CA SER A 55 6.47 10.25 -2.09
C SER A 55 5.87 9.17 -1.20
N ALA A 56 5.25 8.13 -1.77
CA ALA A 56 4.72 6.99 -1.01
C ALA A 56 5.83 6.16 -0.35
N ILE A 57 7.00 6.06 -0.98
CA ILE A 57 8.18 5.41 -0.36
C ILE A 57 8.56 6.13 0.93
N GLY A 58 8.73 7.44 0.86
CA GLY A 58 9.03 8.26 2.05
C GLY A 58 7.87 8.28 3.04
N GLY A 59 6.63 8.32 2.55
CA GLY A 59 5.41 8.27 3.36
C GLY A 59 5.31 7.00 4.20
N ALA A 60 5.62 5.84 3.62
CA ALA A 60 5.66 4.59 4.37
C ALA A 60 6.73 4.61 5.45
N MET A 61 7.91 5.16 5.16
CA MET A 61 9.01 5.27 6.13
C MET A 61 8.68 6.24 7.28
N ILE A 62 8.23 7.45 6.97
CA ILE A 62 7.94 8.45 8.00
C ILE A 62 6.70 8.06 8.81
N GLY A 63 5.72 7.42 8.18
CA GLY A 63 4.57 6.83 8.84
C GLY A 63 4.95 5.73 9.83
N TRP A 64 5.92 4.88 9.46
CA TRP A 64 6.49 3.90 10.39
C TRP A 64 7.20 4.57 11.57
N PHE A 65 7.88 5.69 11.36
CA PHE A 65 8.61 6.39 12.42
C PHE A 65 7.75 7.27 13.32
N GLY A 66 6.48 7.56 12.96
CA GLY A 66 5.57 8.25 13.87
C GLY A 66 4.66 9.32 13.28
N THR A 67 4.80 9.68 12.01
CA THR A 67 3.88 10.65 11.37
C THR A 67 2.44 10.26 11.60
N SER A 68 1.61 11.24 11.98
CA SER A 68 0.21 11.05 12.31
C SER A 68 -0.69 11.03 11.08
N MET A 69 -0.34 11.78 10.03
CA MET A 69 -1.13 11.91 8.81
C MET A 69 -0.25 12.12 7.57
N LEU A 70 -0.59 11.42 6.49
CA LEU A 70 0.04 11.57 5.19
C LEU A 70 -0.86 12.34 4.23
N CYS A 71 -0.34 13.39 3.59
CA CYS A 71 -0.96 14.00 2.43
C CYS A 71 -0.75 13.12 1.21
N TYR A 72 -1.77 12.94 0.39
CA TYR A 72 -1.57 12.26 -0.88
C TYR A 72 -0.89 13.17 -1.90
N VAL A 73 -0.14 12.57 -2.81
CA VAL A 73 0.50 13.20 -3.96
C VAL A 73 -0.01 12.50 -5.22
N THR A 74 -0.19 13.24 -6.29
CA THR A 74 -0.57 12.68 -7.59
C THR A 74 0.64 12.57 -8.51
N GLN A 75 0.50 11.83 -9.61
CA GLN A 75 1.50 11.75 -10.67
C GLN A 75 1.75 13.10 -11.37
N LYS A 76 0.82 14.07 -11.19
CA LYS A 76 0.92 15.41 -11.79
C LYS A 76 1.53 16.45 -10.85
N GLU A 77 2.01 16.05 -9.69
CA GLU A 77 2.69 16.97 -8.78
C GLU A 77 3.82 17.69 -9.52
N HIS A 78 3.93 18.99 -9.33
CA HIS A 78 4.85 19.89 -10.03
C HIS A 78 4.67 20.02 -11.57
N LEU A 79 3.72 19.29 -12.18
CA LEU A 79 3.52 19.28 -13.64
C LEU A 79 2.19 19.89 -14.08
N GLY A 80 1.12 19.74 -13.31
CA GLY A 80 -0.20 20.24 -13.72
C GLY A 80 -1.30 19.89 -12.73
N LEU A 81 -2.52 20.32 -13.06
CA LEU A 81 -3.69 20.06 -12.23
C LEU A 81 -4.15 18.59 -12.39
N PRO A 82 -4.35 17.86 -11.31
CA PRO A 82 -4.84 16.49 -11.36
C PRO A 82 -6.33 16.46 -11.72
N ASN A 83 -6.74 15.47 -12.47
CA ASN A 83 -8.13 15.11 -12.67
C ASN A 83 -8.60 14.12 -11.58
N ARG A 84 -9.87 13.69 -11.65
CA ARG A 84 -10.45 12.74 -10.68
C ARG A 84 -9.68 11.41 -10.58
N ASP A 85 -9.24 10.88 -11.72
CA ASP A 85 -8.56 9.57 -11.73
C ASP A 85 -7.13 9.69 -11.19
N ASP A 86 -6.46 10.82 -11.45
CA ASP A 86 -5.16 11.14 -10.85
C ASP A 86 -5.27 11.22 -9.33
N VAL A 87 -6.31 11.86 -8.81
CA VAL A 87 -6.58 11.95 -7.37
C VAL A 87 -6.87 10.56 -6.78
N LYS A 88 -7.70 9.75 -7.45
CA LYS A 88 -7.97 8.37 -7.02
C LYS A 88 -6.67 7.58 -6.91
N GLU A 89 -5.81 7.62 -7.92
CA GLU A 89 -4.52 6.90 -7.93
C GLU A 89 -3.61 7.38 -6.79
N GLY A 90 -3.50 8.70 -6.58
CA GLY A 90 -2.73 9.28 -5.48
C GLY A 90 -3.24 8.81 -4.11
N VAL A 91 -4.54 8.89 -3.87
CA VAL A 91 -5.15 8.46 -2.60
C VAL A 91 -4.92 6.96 -2.35
N ILE A 92 -5.11 6.10 -3.36
CA ILE A 92 -4.86 4.66 -3.21
C ILE A 92 -3.38 4.39 -2.91
N THR A 93 -2.47 5.09 -3.60
CA THR A 93 -1.02 4.97 -3.37
C THR A 93 -0.66 5.32 -1.92
N PHE A 94 -1.25 6.39 -1.36
CA PHE A 94 -1.00 6.78 0.03
C PHE A 94 -1.71 5.90 1.06
N LYS A 95 -2.86 5.34 0.75
CA LYS A 95 -3.47 4.28 1.58
C LYS A 95 -2.58 3.04 1.65
N LEU A 96 -1.89 2.70 0.56
CA LEU A 96 -0.91 1.62 0.54
C LEU A 96 0.30 1.94 1.41
N ALA A 97 0.86 3.16 1.30
CA ALA A 97 1.98 3.62 2.13
C ALA A 97 1.64 3.59 3.63
N ALA A 98 0.46 4.12 4.01
CA ALA A 98 -0.03 4.10 5.38
C ALA A 98 -0.25 2.67 5.90
N HIS A 99 -0.84 1.79 5.09
CA HIS A 99 -1.02 0.39 5.45
C HIS A 99 0.30 -0.34 5.69
N ALA A 100 1.31 -0.10 4.85
CA ALA A 100 2.66 -0.64 5.03
C ALA A 100 3.31 -0.15 6.33
N ALA A 101 3.15 1.14 6.66
CA ALA A 101 3.61 1.71 7.92
C ALA A 101 2.90 1.09 9.13
N ASP A 102 1.59 0.88 9.05
CA ASP A 102 0.80 0.27 10.11
C ASP A 102 1.18 -1.19 10.35
N LEU A 103 1.46 -1.95 9.30
CA LEU A 103 2.02 -3.30 9.42
C LEU A 103 3.37 -3.28 10.13
N ALA A 104 4.26 -2.37 9.74
CA ALA A 104 5.59 -2.23 10.35
C ALA A 104 5.53 -1.84 11.84
N LYS A 105 4.50 -1.07 12.24
CA LYS A 105 4.21 -0.74 13.65
C LYS A 105 3.53 -1.87 14.42
N GLY A 106 3.09 -2.93 13.75
CA GLY A 106 2.34 -4.03 14.38
C GLY A 106 0.88 -3.69 14.68
N HIS A 107 0.26 -2.77 13.93
CA HIS A 107 -1.13 -2.39 14.15
C HIS A 107 -2.09 -3.57 13.88
N PRO A 108 -2.91 -4.02 14.85
CA PRO A 108 -3.70 -5.25 14.71
C PRO A 108 -4.65 -5.25 13.51
N ALA A 109 -5.36 -4.13 13.26
CA ALA A 109 -6.31 -4.04 12.15
C ALA A 109 -5.63 -4.17 10.78
N ALA A 110 -4.42 -3.58 10.61
CA ALA A 110 -3.63 -3.73 9.40
C ALA A 110 -3.19 -5.19 9.20
N TYR A 111 -2.69 -5.82 10.27
CA TYR A 111 -2.28 -7.21 10.26
C TYR A 111 -3.42 -8.15 9.85
N TYR A 112 -4.60 -8.03 10.46
CA TYR A 112 -5.74 -8.91 10.15
C TYR A 112 -6.19 -8.77 8.70
N ARG A 113 -6.24 -7.56 8.17
CA ARG A 113 -6.61 -7.32 6.77
C ARG A 113 -5.60 -7.91 5.81
N ASP A 114 -4.32 -7.69 6.04
CA ASP A 114 -3.23 -8.20 5.21
C ASP A 114 -3.14 -9.72 5.26
N TYR A 115 -3.30 -10.31 6.43
CA TYR A 115 -3.37 -11.76 6.61
C TYR A 115 -4.56 -12.37 5.86
N ALA A 116 -5.75 -11.76 5.93
CA ALA A 116 -6.91 -12.20 5.18
C ALA A 116 -6.69 -12.17 3.67
N MET A 117 -6.05 -11.10 3.15
CA MET A 117 -5.65 -11.01 1.75
C MET A 117 -4.61 -12.05 1.38
N SER A 118 -3.60 -12.25 2.20
CA SER A 118 -2.56 -13.27 1.99
C SER A 118 -3.16 -14.66 1.88
N LYS A 119 -4.08 -15.01 2.79
CA LYS A 119 -4.81 -16.27 2.76
C LYS A 119 -5.68 -16.41 1.51
N ALA A 120 -6.42 -15.36 1.14
CA ALA A 120 -7.25 -15.35 -0.07
C ALA A 120 -6.41 -15.54 -1.34
N ARG A 121 -5.22 -14.94 -1.41
CA ARG A 121 -4.26 -15.16 -2.51
C ARG A 121 -3.74 -16.58 -2.55
N PHE A 122 -3.36 -17.13 -1.41
CA PHE A 122 -2.84 -18.50 -1.32
C PHE A 122 -3.88 -19.54 -1.75
N GLU A 123 -5.15 -19.31 -1.42
CA GLU A 123 -6.27 -20.20 -1.72
C GLU A 123 -6.96 -19.90 -3.06
N PHE A 124 -6.46 -18.95 -3.85
CA PHE A 124 -7.06 -18.47 -5.11
C PHE A 124 -8.53 -18.03 -4.98
N ARG A 125 -8.90 -17.48 -3.82
CA ARG A 125 -10.24 -16.94 -3.61
C ARG A 125 -10.35 -15.53 -4.20
N TRP A 126 -10.52 -15.46 -5.53
CA TRP A 126 -10.49 -14.22 -6.30
C TRP A 126 -11.51 -13.18 -5.82
N LYS A 127 -12.74 -13.60 -5.55
CA LYS A 127 -13.80 -12.70 -5.06
C LYS A 127 -13.40 -12.03 -3.74
N ASP A 128 -12.80 -12.79 -2.82
CA ASP A 128 -12.32 -12.24 -1.56
C ASP A 128 -11.13 -11.29 -1.77
N GLN A 129 -10.22 -11.61 -2.71
CA GLN A 129 -9.12 -10.71 -3.06
C GLN A 129 -9.64 -9.37 -3.57
N PHE A 130 -10.68 -9.36 -4.41
CA PHE A 130 -11.27 -8.12 -4.90
C PHE A 130 -11.94 -7.31 -3.78
N HIS A 131 -12.68 -7.96 -2.87
CA HIS A 131 -13.32 -7.29 -1.72
C HIS A 131 -12.31 -6.73 -0.72
N LEU A 132 -11.20 -7.41 -0.48
CA LEU A 132 -10.17 -6.98 0.46
C LEU A 132 -9.22 -5.94 -0.14
N ALA A 133 -9.18 -5.80 -1.47
CA ALA A 133 -8.28 -4.87 -2.16
C ALA A 133 -8.53 -3.41 -1.76
N LEU A 134 -7.48 -2.58 -1.78
CA LEU A 134 -7.60 -1.13 -1.62
C LEU A 134 -8.30 -0.48 -2.81
N ASP A 135 -8.10 -1.03 -4.02
CA ASP A 135 -8.81 -0.67 -5.25
C ASP A 135 -9.42 -1.93 -5.88
N SER A 136 -10.61 -2.28 -5.44
CA SER A 136 -11.32 -3.46 -5.91
C SER A 136 -11.71 -3.38 -7.38
N GLU A 137 -12.06 -2.20 -7.88
CA GLU A 137 -12.42 -1.99 -9.29
C GLU A 137 -11.24 -2.24 -10.22
N LYS A 138 -10.05 -1.70 -9.88
CA LYS A 138 -8.81 -1.90 -10.64
C LYS A 138 -8.39 -3.37 -10.62
N ALA A 139 -8.45 -4.01 -9.45
CA ALA A 139 -8.11 -5.42 -9.30
C ALA A 139 -9.01 -6.33 -10.13
N LEU A 140 -10.33 -6.12 -10.08
CA LEU A 140 -11.30 -6.87 -10.88
C LEU A 140 -11.10 -6.64 -12.38
N ARG A 141 -10.95 -5.39 -12.81
CA ARG A 141 -10.72 -5.04 -14.21
C ARG A 141 -9.48 -5.75 -14.76
N PHE A 142 -8.35 -5.70 -14.07
CA PHE A 142 -7.10 -6.34 -14.52
C PHE A 142 -7.20 -7.85 -14.59
N HIS A 143 -7.94 -8.46 -13.66
CA HIS A 143 -8.24 -9.88 -13.74
C HIS A 143 -9.08 -10.21 -14.98
N ASP A 144 -10.14 -9.46 -15.21
CA ASP A 144 -11.11 -9.73 -16.26
C ASP A 144 -10.60 -9.36 -17.68
N GLU A 145 -9.57 -8.53 -17.80
CA GLU A 145 -8.90 -8.26 -19.09
C GLU A 145 -8.40 -9.54 -19.78
N THR A 146 -8.00 -10.54 -19.01
CA THR A 146 -7.43 -11.79 -19.55
C THR A 146 -8.21 -13.05 -19.17
N LEU A 147 -9.03 -12.98 -18.11
CA LEU A 147 -9.84 -14.07 -17.58
C LEU A 147 -11.30 -13.60 -17.33
N PRO A 148 -12.04 -13.18 -18.37
CA PRO A 148 -13.34 -12.49 -18.19
C PRO A 148 -14.50 -13.40 -17.78
N ALA A 149 -14.41 -14.72 -17.99
CA ALA A 149 -15.51 -15.64 -17.65
C ALA A 149 -15.66 -15.78 -16.13
N GLU A 150 -16.92 -15.86 -15.65
CA GLU A 150 -17.21 -16.05 -14.22
C GLU A 150 -16.53 -17.28 -13.62
N GLY A 151 -16.41 -18.37 -14.36
CA GLY A 151 -15.68 -19.57 -13.92
C GLY A 151 -14.18 -19.34 -13.67
N HIS A 152 -13.59 -18.30 -14.25
CA HIS A 152 -12.20 -17.94 -13.99
C HIS A 152 -11.98 -17.34 -12.60
N LYS A 153 -13.02 -16.80 -11.96
CA LYS A 153 -12.96 -16.32 -10.57
C LYS A 153 -12.88 -17.47 -9.55
N GLU A 154 -12.95 -18.71 -10.02
CA GLU A 154 -12.73 -19.93 -9.25
C GLU A 154 -11.47 -20.68 -9.70
N ALA A 155 -10.72 -20.13 -10.67
CA ALA A 155 -9.52 -20.74 -11.20
C ALA A 155 -8.36 -20.68 -10.18
N HIS A 156 -7.66 -21.81 -9.99
CA HIS A 156 -6.49 -21.91 -9.12
C HIS A 156 -5.19 -21.56 -9.87
N PHE A 157 -5.22 -20.50 -10.66
CA PHE A 157 -4.09 -19.91 -11.36
C PHE A 157 -4.45 -18.48 -11.80
N CYS A 158 -3.46 -17.69 -12.17
CA CYS A 158 -3.66 -16.39 -12.84
C CYS A 158 -3.16 -16.45 -14.28
N SER A 159 -3.59 -15.51 -15.12
CA SER A 159 -3.21 -15.43 -16.53
C SER A 159 -1.70 -15.29 -16.75
N MET A 160 -0.97 -14.71 -15.78
CA MET A 160 0.48 -14.50 -15.91
C MET A 160 1.27 -15.80 -16.01
N CYS A 161 0.94 -16.79 -15.15
CA CYS A 161 1.59 -18.10 -15.14
C CYS A 161 0.79 -19.17 -15.92
N GLY A 162 -0.50 -18.93 -16.12
CA GLY A 162 -1.42 -19.91 -16.68
C GLY A 162 -1.60 -21.15 -15.82
N GLU A 163 -2.28 -22.13 -16.39
CA GLU A 163 -2.64 -23.36 -15.67
C GLU A 163 -1.44 -24.26 -15.36
N HIS A 164 -0.43 -24.24 -16.21
CA HIS A 164 0.66 -25.24 -16.16
C HIS A 164 1.89 -24.76 -15.38
N PHE A 165 2.14 -23.45 -15.31
CA PHE A 165 3.37 -22.87 -14.76
C PHE A 165 3.17 -22.14 -13.43
N CYS A 166 1.96 -22.22 -12.82
CA CYS A 166 1.70 -21.58 -11.54
C CYS A 166 2.38 -22.35 -10.40
N SER A 167 3.39 -21.75 -9.77
CA SER A 167 4.12 -22.34 -8.63
C SER A 167 3.22 -22.62 -7.42
N MET A 168 2.23 -21.75 -7.16
CA MET A 168 1.25 -21.94 -6.08
C MET A 168 0.40 -23.19 -6.32
N ARG A 169 -0.10 -23.38 -7.55
CA ARG A 169 -0.86 -24.57 -7.94
C ARG A 169 0.01 -25.84 -7.86
N ALA A 170 1.26 -25.75 -8.25
CA ALA A 170 2.20 -26.87 -8.12
C ALA A 170 2.41 -27.26 -6.65
N SER A 171 2.58 -26.26 -5.76
CA SER A 171 2.69 -26.48 -4.31
C SER A 171 1.43 -27.08 -3.70
N GLU A 172 0.25 -26.64 -4.14
CA GLU A 172 -1.03 -27.20 -3.69
C GLU A 172 -1.15 -28.69 -4.08
N LYS A 173 -0.83 -29.02 -5.33
CA LYS A 173 -0.85 -30.41 -5.81
C LYS A 173 0.14 -31.31 -5.04
N LEU A 174 1.31 -30.78 -4.72
CA LEU A 174 2.31 -31.51 -3.94
C LEU A 174 1.83 -31.79 -2.52
N ARG A 175 1.28 -30.79 -1.84
CA ARG A 175 0.72 -30.94 -0.48
C ARG A 175 -0.41 -31.97 -0.43
N LYS A 176 -1.33 -31.96 -1.41
CA LYS A 176 -2.39 -32.98 -1.49
C LYS A 176 -1.81 -34.38 -1.59
N LYS A 177 -0.79 -34.59 -2.42
CA LYS A 177 -0.12 -35.91 -2.55
C LYS A 177 0.57 -36.36 -1.28
N ILE A 178 1.22 -35.45 -0.53
CA ILE A 178 1.87 -35.76 0.75
C ILE A 178 0.81 -36.19 1.77
N ASN A 179 -0.25 -35.42 1.92
CA ASN A 179 -1.33 -35.74 2.86
C ASN A 179 -2.04 -37.06 2.54
N GLU A 180 -2.16 -37.43 1.27
CA GLU A 180 -2.73 -38.72 0.84
C GLU A 180 -1.79 -39.92 1.11
N GLN A 181 -0.51 -39.67 1.31
CA GLN A 181 0.49 -40.70 1.63
C GLN A 181 0.68 -40.91 3.14
N GLU A 182 0.31 -39.92 3.95
CA GLU A 182 0.42 -39.92 5.41
C GLU A 182 -0.87 -40.37 6.13
N GLY A 183 -1.98 -40.52 5.42
CA GLY A 183 -3.29 -40.99 5.94
C GLY A 183 -3.61 -42.39 5.45
#